data_435b4ca992e1ef7e89260a7ca01e813b
#
_entry.id   435b4ca992e1ef7e89260a7ca01e813b
#
_cell.length_a   1.000
_cell.length_b   1.000
_cell.length_c   1.000
_cell.angle_alpha   90.00
_cell.angle_beta   90.00
_cell.angle_gamma   90.00
#
_symmetry.space_group_name_H-M   'P 1'
#
loop_
_entity.id
_entity.type
_entity.pdbx_description
1 polymer ?
#
loop_
_entity_poly.entity_id
_entity_poly.type
_entity_poly.pdbx_seq_one_letter_code
_entity_poly.pdbx_strand_id
1 'polypeptide(L)'
;PQFKIVLMCNELPKLQNQDGGTWRRIEVVNFISKFLSNPQPTEEDPNQFVADIDLSKKLEKWKLLFILMLLSKYRDYKEVGTNPPEEVSDGTIQYKQDSDIITNWFNSDIEECDLDDDNVAPTSMDTLYECFKMWCQSEGFDKKDLPPKKKIKDALIKYQEKSTHKASWGKNSRNGTKGTPKFTFKHIT
;
A
#
# COMPACT_ATOMS: atom_id res chain seq x y z
N PRO A 1 -10.62 25.64 0.59
CA PRO A 1 -10.55 25.60 2.05
C PRO A 1 -9.19 25.06 2.50
N GLN A 2 -8.59 25.74 3.48
CA GLN A 2 -7.32 25.30 4.06
C GLN A 2 -7.63 24.59 5.39
N PHE A 3 -7.80 23.29 5.35
CA PHE A 3 -8.02 22.48 6.56
C PHE A 3 -7.19 21.20 6.47
N LYS A 4 -6.89 20.65 7.63
CA LYS A 4 -6.30 19.32 7.78
C LYS A 4 -7.39 18.37 8.28
N ILE A 5 -7.39 17.15 7.76
CA ILE A 5 -8.31 16.09 8.18
C ILE A 5 -7.50 15.11 9.02
N VAL A 6 -8.01 14.73 10.17
CA VAL A 6 -7.50 13.61 10.96
C VAL A 6 -8.54 12.51 10.91
N LEU A 7 -8.17 11.36 10.39
CA LEU A 7 -9.00 10.16 10.36
C LEU A 7 -8.47 9.19 11.41
N MET A 8 -9.31 8.80 12.36
CA MET A 8 -9.01 7.74 13.32
C MET A 8 -9.81 6.50 12.93
N CYS A 9 -9.13 5.41 12.67
CA CYS A 9 -9.71 4.15 12.22
C CYS A 9 -8.88 2.96 12.71
N ASN A 10 -9.51 1.80 12.83
CA ASN A 10 -8.80 0.56 13.15
C ASN A 10 -8.15 -0.06 11.91
N GLU A 11 -8.77 0.14 10.75
CA GLU A 11 -8.27 -0.32 9.47
C GLU A 11 -8.11 0.86 8.51
N LEU A 12 -6.99 0.90 7.80
CA LEU A 12 -6.75 1.95 6.82
C LEU A 12 -7.70 1.81 5.63
N PRO A 13 -8.33 2.91 5.17
CA PRO A 13 -9.27 2.86 4.07
C PRO A 13 -8.59 2.48 2.75
N LYS A 14 -9.29 1.75 1.89
CA LYS A 14 -8.80 1.48 0.53
C LYS A 14 -8.81 2.77 -0.29
N LEU A 15 -7.66 3.16 -0.85
CA LEU A 15 -7.53 4.37 -1.66
C LEU A 15 -7.74 4.05 -3.14
N GLN A 16 -8.73 4.69 -3.74
CA GLN A 16 -9.04 4.53 -5.18
C GLN A 16 -8.04 5.27 -6.07
N ASN A 17 -7.61 6.46 -5.67
CA ASN A 17 -6.66 7.28 -6.42
C ASN A 17 -5.28 7.25 -5.76
N GLN A 18 -4.31 6.72 -6.49
CA GLN A 18 -2.93 6.56 -6.03
C GLN A 18 -1.97 7.52 -6.77
N ASP A 19 -2.43 8.75 -7.03
CA ASP A 19 -1.57 9.74 -7.64
C ASP A 19 -0.53 10.30 -6.64
N GLY A 20 0.55 10.85 -7.17
CA GLY A 20 1.60 11.43 -6.34
C GLY A 20 1.12 12.65 -5.53
N GLY A 21 0.00 13.27 -5.91
CA GLY A 21 -0.63 14.36 -5.19
C GLY A 21 -1.32 13.91 -3.92
N THR A 22 -1.97 12.75 -3.97
CA THR A 22 -2.62 12.11 -2.82
C THR A 22 -1.59 11.69 -1.78
N TRP A 23 -0.56 10.96 -2.19
CA TRP A 23 0.46 10.43 -1.27
C TRP A 23 1.29 11.50 -0.57
N ARG A 24 1.47 12.66 -1.17
CA ARG A 24 2.18 13.79 -0.52
C ARG A 24 1.38 14.47 0.61
N ARG A 25 0.11 14.10 0.79
CA ARG A 25 -0.81 14.71 1.76
C ARG A 25 -1.25 13.75 2.85
N ILE A 26 -0.85 12.48 2.74
CA ILE A 26 -1.19 11.43 3.69
C ILE A 26 0.02 11.19 4.58
N GLU A 27 -0.24 11.17 5.88
CA GLU A 27 0.69 10.73 6.90
C GLU A 27 -0.02 9.69 7.76
N VAL A 28 0.58 8.52 7.90
CA VAL A 28 0.02 7.40 8.67
C VAL A 28 0.75 7.31 9.99
N VAL A 29 0.00 7.47 11.08
CA VAL A 29 0.52 7.31 12.44
C VAL A 29 -0.04 6.01 13.02
N ASN A 30 0.81 5.02 13.18
CA ASN A 30 0.43 3.74 13.75
C ASN A 30 0.46 3.79 15.28
N PHE A 31 -0.65 3.42 15.92
CA PHE A 31 -0.73 3.28 17.38
C PHE A 31 -0.44 1.82 17.74
N ILE A 32 0.82 1.52 18.03
CA ILE A 32 1.30 0.16 18.27
C ILE A 32 1.10 -0.30 19.71
N SER A 33 0.84 0.64 20.65
CA SER A 33 0.68 0.33 22.07
C SER A 33 -0.69 -0.26 22.37
N LYS A 34 -0.71 -1.38 23.08
CA LYS A 34 -1.93 -2.08 23.53
C LYS A 34 -2.08 -1.91 25.03
N PHE A 35 -3.24 -1.45 25.49
CA PHE A 35 -3.54 -1.30 26.91
C PHE A 35 -4.53 -2.38 27.35
N LEU A 36 -4.05 -3.33 28.13
CA LEU A 36 -4.76 -4.55 28.52
C LEU A 36 -4.94 -4.63 30.04
N SER A 37 -5.95 -5.33 30.49
CA SER A 37 -6.14 -5.59 31.93
C SER A 37 -5.04 -6.48 32.52
N ASN A 38 -4.51 -7.38 31.72
CA ASN A 38 -3.41 -8.28 32.10
C ASN A 38 -2.41 -8.37 30.94
N PRO A 39 -1.51 -7.39 30.77
CA PRO A 39 -0.51 -7.42 29.72
C PRO A 39 0.50 -8.55 29.94
N GLN A 40 0.89 -9.21 28.88
CA GLN A 40 1.97 -10.20 28.84
C GLN A 40 2.88 -9.88 27.65
N PRO A 41 3.78 -8.90 27.81
CA PRO A 41 4.67 -8.51 26.75
C PRO A 41 5.60 -9.67 26.37
N THR A 42 5.76 -9.90 25.07
CA THR A 42 6.69 -10.88 24.48
C THR A 42 7.71 -10.16 23.61
N GLU A 43 8.72 -10.85 23.13
CA GLU A 43 9.68 -10.28 22.18
C GLU A 43 8.99 -9.87 20.87
N GLU A 44 7.93 -10.58 20.45
CA GLU A 44 7.16 -10.29 19.24
C GLU A 44 6.14 -9.17 19.45
N ASP A 45 5.62 -8.98 20.66
CA ASP A 45 4.63 -7.95 21.00
C ASP A 45 4.99 -7.24 22.32
N PRO A 46 6.06 -6.42 22.31
CA PRO A 46 6.60 -5.78 23.50
C PRO A 46 5.75 -4.59 24.01
N ASN A 47 4.88 -4.04 23.17
CA ASN A 47 4.17 -2.79 23.44
C ASN A 47 2.82 -3.00 24.16
N GLN A 48 2.80 -3.91 25.13
CA GLN A 48 1.63 -4.16 25.98
C GLN A 48 1.80 -3.47 27.33
N PHE A 49 0.79 -2.69 27.72
CA PHE A 49 0.78 -1.91 28.95
C PHE A 49 -0.48 -2.18 29.76
N VAL A 50 -0.42 -1.93 31.06
CA VAL A 50 -1.61 -2.02 31.92
C VAL A 50 -2.60 -0.92 31.56
N ALA A 51 -3.86 -1.30 31.35
CA ALA A 51 -4.94 -0.33 31.11
C ALA A 51 -5.23 0.48 32.39
N ASP A 52 -5.31 1.80 32.25
CA ASP A 52 -5.71 2.69 33.33
C ASP A 52 -7.24 2.87 33.36
N ILE A 53 -7.90 2.22 34.29
CA ILE A 53 -9.36 2.26 34.46
C ILE A 53 -9.89 3.68 34.72
N ASP A 54 -9.09 4.52 35.36
CA ASP A 54 -9.45 5.90 35.69
C ASP A 54 -8.98 6.93 34.64
N LEU A 55 -8.47 6.47 33.49
CA LEU A 55 -7.92 7.33 32.45
C LEU A 55 -8.88 8.47 32.05
N SER A 56 -10.16 8.15 31.85
CA SER A 56 -11.18 9.17 31.48
C SER A 56 -11.28 10.30 32.50
N LYS A 57 -11.24 9.98 33.80
CA LYS A 57 -11.27 10.97 34.87
C LYS A 57 -9.98 11.79 34.93
N LYS A 58 -8.83 11.15 34.64
CA LYS A 58 -7.52 11.82 34.60
C LYS A 58 -7.42 12.76 33.42
N LEU A 59 -7.92 12.37 32.25
CA LEU A 59 -7.93 13.20 31.04
C LEU A 59 -8.69 14.52 31.27
N GLU A 60 -9.81 14.49 32.01
CA GLU A 60 -10.53 15.71 32.36
C GLU A 60 -9.68 16.70 33.18
N LYS A 61 -8.89 16.21 34.10
CA LYS A 61 -7.98 17.01 34.93
C LYS A 61 -6.76 17.50 34.16
N TRP A 62 -6.33 16.76 33.16
CA TRP A 62 -5.12 17.03 32.37
C TRP A 62 -5.34 17.99 31.19
N LYS A 63 -6.55 18.45 30.93
CA LYS A 63 -6.87 19.35 29.82
C LYS A 63 -5.91 20.52 29.70
N LEU A 64 -5.65 21.22 30.81
CA LEU A 64 -4.74 22.36 30.82
C LEU A 64 -3.30 21.97 30.51
N LEU A 65 -2.81 20.86 31.08
CA LEU A 65 -1.47 20.33 30.82
C LEU A 65 -1.31 19.95 29.35
N PHE A 66 -2.34 19.33 28.77
CA PHE A 66 -2.35 18.98 27.35
C PHE A 66 -2.26 20.22 26.46
N ILE A 67 -3.00 21.28 26.76
CA ILE A 67 -2.91 22.55 26.02
C ILE A 67 -1.50 23.14 26.11
N LEU A 68 -0.88 23.13 27.28
CA LEU A 68 0.49 23.63 27.46
C LEU A 68 1.50 22.80 26.66
N MET A 69 1.33 21.49 26.62
CA MET A 69 2.14 20.60 25.80
C MET A 69 1.97 20.91 24.30
N LEU A 70 0.74 21.13 23.83
CA LEU A 70 0.48 21.50 22.43
C LEU A 70 1.09 22.87 22.08
N LEU A 71 1.05 23.84 22.97
CA LEU A 71 1.68 25.14 22.76
C LEU A 71 3.20 25.04 22.66
N SER A 72 3.82 24.18 23.48
CA SER A 72 5.25 23.88 23.37
C SER A 72 5.58 23.31 22.00
N LYS A 73 4.83 22.26 21.58
CA LYS A 73 5.00 21.63 20.26
C LYS A 73 4.71 22.56 19.09
N TYR A 74 3.77 23.50 19.26
CA TYR A 74 3.51 24.52 18.25
C TYR A 74 4.71 25.45 18.01
N ARG A 75 5.49 25.75 19.06
CA ARG A 75 6.74 26.51 18.92
C ARG A 75 7.74 25.74 18.03
N ASP A 76 7.98 24.46 18.35
CA ASP A 76 8.87 23.58 17.57
C ASP A 76 8.41 23.53 16.10
N TYR A 77 7.09 23.38 15.87
CA TYR A 77 6.49 23.41 14.54
C TYR A 77 6.74 24.72 13.78
N LYS A 78 6.69 25.88 14.46
CA LYS A 78 6.94 27.18 13.82
C LYS A 78 8.38 27.35 13.38
N GLU A 79 9.32 26.72 14.06
CA GLU A 79 10.76 26.80 13.77
C GLU A 79 11.18 25.77 12.69
N VAL A 80 10.71 24.54 12.78
CA VAL A 80 11.19 23.42 11.96
C VAL A 80 10.18 22.99 10.90
N GLY A 81 8.91 23.37 11.03
CA GLY A 81 7.81 22.91 10.16
C GLY A 81 7.32 21.51 10.53
N THR A 82 6.62 20.86 9.59
CA THR A 82 6.24 19.45 9.71
C THR A 82 7.36 18.61 9.11
N ASN A 83 8.15 17.98 9.96
CA ASN A 83 9.10 16.95 9.57
C ASN A 83 8.63 15.66 10.27
N PRO A 84 7.93 14.75 9.55
CA PRO A 84 7.42 13.54 10.19
C PRO A 84 8.58 12.67 10.67
N PRO A 85 8.46 12.05 11.85
CA PRO A 85 9.40 11.03 12.30
C PRO A 85 9.51 9.87 11.29
N GLU A 86 10.61 9.12 11.37
CA GLU A 86 10.87 7.99 10.47
C GLU A 86 9.76 6.95 10.52
N GLU A 87 9.24 6.64 11.71
CA GLU A 87 8.15 5.69 11.92
C GLU A 87 6.84 6.10 11.19
N VAL A 88 6.57 7.39 11.08
CA VAL A 88 5.41 7.92 10.35
C VAL A 88 5.65 7.83 8.85
N SER A 89 6.87 8.12 8.41
CA SER A 89 7.28 8.01 7.01
C SER A 89 7.20 6.55 6.55
N ASP A 90 7.73 5.63 7.34
CA ASP A 90 7.70 4.19 7.06
C ASP A 90 6.28 3.65 7.03
N GLY A 91 5.45 4.02 8.02
CA GLY A 91 4.04 3.65 8.02
C GLY A 91 3.28 4.15 6.79
N THR A 92 3.61 5.33 6.31
CA THR A 92 3.02 5.89 5.09
C THR A 92 3.51 5.17 3.84
N ILE A 93 4.80 4.81 3.77
CA ILE A 93 5.39 4.04 2.66
C ILE A 93 4.76 2.65 2.62
N GLN A 94 4.63 1.98 3.77
CA GLN A 94 3.99 0.68 3.86
C GLN A 94 2.54 0.73 3.37
N TYR A 95 1.75 1.67 3.85
CA TYR A 95 0.37 1.85 3.39
C TYR A 95 0.26 2.09 1.88
N LYS A 96 1.21 2.84 1.31
CA LYS A 96 1.28 3.05 -0.13
C LYS A 96 1.56 1.76 -0.89
N GLN A 97 2.48 0.93 -0.39
CA GLN A 97 2.81 -0.37 -0.98
C GLN A 97 1.61 -1.32 -0.90
N ASP A 98 0.98 -1.43 0.27
CA ASP A 98 -0.20 -2.27 0.49
C ASP A 98 -1.39 -1.85 -0.37
N SER A 99 -1.49 -0.55 -0.67
CA SER A 99 -2.53 0.00 -1.54
C SER A 99 -2.27 -0.21 -3.02
N ASP A 100 -1.07 -0.60 -3.46
CA ASP A 100 -0.75 -0.81 -4.87
C ASP A 100 -1.22 -2.19 -5.34
N ILE A 101 -2.52 -2.25 -5.68
CA ILE A 101 -3.17 -3.49 -6.12
C ILE A 101 -2.54 -4.12 -7.36
N ILE A 102 -1.90 -3.33 -8.24
CA ILE A 102 -1.26 -3.87 -9.43
C ILE A 102 0.05 -4.57 -9.05
N THR A 103 0.86 -3.92 -8.21
CA THR A 103 2.11 -4.53 -7.73
C THR A 103 1.82 -5.76 -6.87
N ASN A 104 0.79 -5.73 -6.03
CA ASN A 104 0.39 -6.87 -5.21
C ASN A 104 -0.05 -8.06 -6.09
N TRP A 105 -0.85 -7.81 -7.13
CA TRP A 105 -1.22 -8.84 -8.08
C TRP A 105 0.00 -9.42 -8.81
N PHE A 106 0.95 -8.58 -9.25
CA PHE A 106 2.17 -9.09 -9.89
C PHE A 106 2.95 -10.02 -8.98
N ASN A 107 3.09 -9.64 -7.71
CA ASN A 107 3.83 -10.44 -6.74
C ASN A 107 3.13 -11.76 -6.38
N SER A 108 1.79 -11.82 -6.47
CA SER A 108 1.03 -13.03 -6.14
C SER A 108 0.89 -13.98 -7.32
N ASP A 109 0.57 -13.47 -8.51
CA ASP A 109 0.04 -14.28 -9.61
C ASP A 109 0.94 -14.35 -10.85
N ILE A 110 2.00 -13.52 -10.91
CA ILE A 110 2.83 -13.44 -12.09
C ILE A 110 4.24 -13.94 -11.78
N GLU A 111 4.70 -14.90 -12.55
CA GLU A 111 6.09 -15.32 -12.60
C GLU A 111 6.74 -14.90 -13.92
N GLU A 112 7.95 -14.37 -13.83
CA GLU A 112 8.78 -14.16 -15.00
C GLU A 112 9.31 -15.52 -15.50
N CYS A 113 9.29 -15.72 -16.79
CA CYS A 113 9.91 -16.87 -17.44
C CYS A 113 10.95 -16.42 -18.46
N ASP A 114 11.90 -17.28 -18.75
CA ASP A 114 12.91 -17.02 -19.76
C ASP A 114 12.27 -16.80 -21.14
N LEU A 115 12.75 -15.78 -21.86
CA LEU A 115 12.25 -15.43 -23.19
C LEU A 115 12.47 -16.54 -24.21
N ASP A 116 13.48 -17.36 -23.98
CA ASP A 116 13.90 -18.45 -24.85
C ASP A 116 13.23 -19.82 -24.51
N ASP A 117 12.37 -19.84 -23.49
CA ASP A 117 11.58 -21.04 -23.18
C ASP A 117 10.44 -21.20 -24.18
N ASP A 118 10.64 -22.13 -25.13
CA ASP A 118 9.67 -22.45 -26.18
C ASP A 118 8.37 -23.07 -25.64
N ASN A 119 8.34 -23.52 -24.38
CA ASN A 119 7.16 -24.10 -23.74
C ASN A 119 6.18 -23.04 -23.23
N VAL A 120 6.61 -21.79 -23.11
CA VAL A 120 5.77 -20.68 -22.57
C VAL A 120 5.29 -19.79 -23.71
N ALA A 121 3.99 -19.81 -23.95
CA ALA A 121 3.36 -18.91 -24.92
C ALA A 121 3.22 -17.50 -24.38
N PRO A 122 3.43 -16.44 -25.22
CA PRO A 122 3.17 -15.07 -24.80
C PRO A 122 1.69 -14.87 -24.48
N THR A 123 1.42 -14.27 -23.33
CA THR A 123 0.05 -14.01 -22.88
C THR A 123 -0.47 -12.69 -23.45
N SER A 124 -1.71 -12.67 -23.92
CA SER A 124 -2.31 -11.44 -24.43
C SER A 124 -2.67 -10.46 -23.30
N MET A 125 -2.67 -9.15 -23.60
CA MET A 125 -3.12 -8.15 -22.62
C MET A 125 -4.60 -8.32 -22.22
N ASP A 126 -5.42 -8.93 -23.07
CA ASP A 126 -6.81 -9.21 -22.75
C ASP A 126 -6.88 -10.31 -21.69
N THR A 127 -6.15 -11.39 -21.88
CA THR A 127 -6.05 -12.48 -20.92
C THR A 127 -5.48 -11.99 -19.58
N LEU A 128 -4.40 -11.21 -19.60
CA LEU A 128 -3.82 -10.61 -18.40
C LEU A 128 -4.83 -9.76 -17.64
N TYR A 129 -5.61 -8.95 -18.36
CA TYR A 129 -6.61 -8.11 -17.73
C TYR A 129 -7.77 -8.90 -17.14
N GLU A 130 -8.19 -9.99 -17.78
CA GLU A 130 -9.21 -10.89 -17.21
C GLU A 130 -8.69 -11.57 -15.93
N CYS A 131 -7.46 -12.09 -15.93
CA CYS A 131 -6.83 -12.66 -14.72
C CYS A 131 -6.75 -11.64 -13.58
N PHE A 132 -6.32 -10.41 -13.89
CA PHE A 132 -6.32 -9.33 -12.90
C PHE A 132 -7.72 -9.07 -12.31
N LYS A 133 -8.75 -9.05 -13.14
CA LYS A 133 -10.13 -8.86 -12.66
C LYS A 133 -10.61 -10.01 -11.77
N MET A 134 -10.25 -11.24 -12.12
CA MET A 134 -10.58 -12.41 -11.28
C MET A 134 -9.86 -12.34 -9.93
N TRP A 135 -8.57 -12.01 -9.92
CA TRP A 135 -7.83 -11.81 -8.70
C TRP A 135 -8.41 -10.67 -7.83
N CYS A 136 -8.72 -9.53 -8.43
CA CYS A 136 -9.35 -8.44 -7.70
C CYS A 136 -10.71 -8.84 -7.10
N GLN A 137 -11.45 -9.67 -7.79
CA GLN A 137 -12.74 -10.18 -7.29
C GLN A 137 -12.55 -11.14 -6.11
N SER A 138 -11.51 -12.01 -6.13
CA SER A 138 -11.18 -12.89 -4.99
C SER A 138 -10.70 -12.09 -3.79
N GLU A 139 -9.99 -10.97 -4.00
CA GLU A 139 -9.55 -10.05 -2.96
C GLU A 139 -10.64 -9.07 -2.48
N GLY A 140 -11.86 -9.20 -3.00
CA GLY A 140 -13.02 -8.40 -2.57
C GLY A 140 -13.05 -6.97 -3.09
N PHE A 141 -12.37 -6.67 -4.21
CA PHE A 141 -12.46 -5.37 -4.85
C PHE A 141 -13.71 -5.24 -5.71
N ASP A 142 -14.37 -4.07 -5.65
CA ASP A 142 -15.51 -3.76 -6.51
C ASP A 142 -15.07 -3.53 -7.97
N LYS A 143 -15.84 -4.05 -8.92
CA LYS A 143 -15.56 -3.90 -10.37
C LYS A 143 -15.42 -2.44 -10.82
N LYS A 144 -16.15 -1.52 -10.19
CA LYS A 144 -16.11 -0.08 -10.51
C LYS A 144 -14.80 0.62 -10.10
N ASP A 145 -14.06 0.03 -9.16
CA ASP A 145 -12.84 0.60 -8.59
C ASP A 145 -11.56 0.06 -9.26
N LEU A 146 -11.73 -0.84 -10.25
CA LEU A 146 -10.60 -1.46 -10.92
C LEU A 146 -9.92 -0.47 -11.89
N PRO A 147 -8.58 -0.46 -11.89
CA PRO A 147 -7.83 0.33 -12.84
C PRO A 147 -8.08 -0.14 -14.29
N PRO A 148 -8.12 0.79 -15.24
CA PRO A 148 -8.30 0.44 -16.64
C PRO A 148 -7.10 -0.37 -17.18
N LYS A 149 -7.34 -1.21 -18.18
CA LYS A 149 -6.34 -2.05 -18.86
C LYS A 149 -5.05 -1.30 -19.23
N LYS A 150 -5.18 -0.02 -19.66
CA LYS A 150 -4.04 0.84 -19.99
C LYS A 150 -3.10 1.02 -18.80
N LYS A 151 -3.65 1.23 -17.58
CA LYS A 151 -2.86 1.46 -16.37
C LYS A 151 -2.04 0.22 -15.99
N ILE A 152 -2.62 -0.98 -16.17
CA ILE A 152 -1.91 -2.25 -15.95
C ILE A 152 -0.79 -2.43 -16.98
N LYS A 153 -1.06 -2.12 -18.25
CA LYS A 153 -0.02 -2.17 -19.28
C LYS A 153 1.16 -1.24 -18.96
N ASP A 154 0.87 0.00 -18.55
CA ASP A 154 1.89 0.98 -18.21
C ASP A 154 2.71 0.54 -16.97
N ALA A 155 2.04 -0.12 -16.01
CA ALA A 155 2.71 -0.69 -14.83
C ALA A 155 3.62 -1.88 -15.21
N LEU A 156 3.16 -2.77 -16.10
CA LEU A 156 3.96 -3.88 -16.63
C LEU A 156 5.23 -3.37 -17.34
N ILE A 157 5.12 -2.33 -18.16
CA ILE A 157 6.26 -1.74 -18.84
C ILE A 157 7.31 -1.25 -17.81
N LYS A 158 6.84 -0.52 -16.78
CA LYS A 158 7.72 -0.04 -15.71
C LYS A 158 8.34 -1.18 -14.88
N TYR A 159 7.59 -2.25 -14.66
CA TYR A 159 8.11 -3.42 -13.96
C TYR A 159 9.26 -4.06 -14.75
N GLN A 160 9.10 -4.20 -16.05
CA GLN A 160 10.13 -4.75 -16.93
C GLN A 160 11.38 -3.89 -17.05
N GLU A 161 11.25 -2.56 -17.00
CA GLU A 161 12.42 -1.66 -16.99
C GLU A 161 13.31 -1.89 -15.75
N LYS A 162 12.74 -2.40 -14.65
CA LYS A 162 13.45 -2.72 -13.41
C LYS A 162 13.95 -4.17 -13.35
N SER A 163 13.39 -5.05 -14.18
CA SER A 163 13.77 -6.45 -14.25
C SER A 163 15.11 -6.62 -14.97
N THR A 164 15.90 -7.61 -14.55
CA THR A 164 17.14 -8.01 -15.22
C THR A 164 16.89 -8.63 -16.60
N HIS A 165 15.67 -9.10 -16.86
CA HIS A 165 15.23 -9.68 -18.12
C HIS A 165 14.55 -8.62 -18.98
N LYS A 166 15.29 -8.05 -19.93
CA LYS A 166 14.77 -7.07 -20.90
C LYS A 166 13.84 -7.74 -21.90
N ALA A 167 12.60 -7.94 -21.55
CA ALA A 167 11.59 -8.37 -22.49
C ALA A 167 11.14 -7.18 -23.37
N SER A 168 11.26 -7.32 -24.68
CA SER A 168 10.81 -6.30 -25.62
C SER A 168 9.29 -6.40 -25.85
N TRP A 169 8.56 -5.33 -25.60
CA TRP A 169 7.19 -5.16 -26.08
C TRP A 169 7.23 -5.00 -27.60
N GLY A 170 7.04 -6.07 -28.33
CA GLY A 170 7.10 -6.04 -29.77
C GLY A 170 6.12 -7.01 -30.42
N LYS A 171 5.83 -6.77 -31.70
CA LYS A 171 5.15 -7.74 -32.53
C LYS A 171 5.97 -9.03 -32.53
N ASN A 172 5.52 -10.06 -31.83
CA ASN A 172 6.08 -11.37 -32.01
C ASN A 172 5.66 -11.86 -33.40
N SER A 173 6.63 -11.95 -34.31
CA SER A 173 6.43 -12.18 -35.73
C SER A 173 5.88 -13.56 -36.09
N ARG A 174 5.77 -14.48 -35.13
CA ARG A 174 5.31 -15.84 -35.39
C ARG A 174 3.80 -16.04 -35.44
N ASN A 175 2.98 -15.22 -34.76
CA ASN A 175 1.52 -15.43 -34.70
C ASN A 175 0.66 -14.18 -34.88
N GLY A 176 1.20 -13.03 -35.30
CA GLY A 176 0.39 -11.81 -35.55
C GLY A 176 -0.26 -11.18 -34.31
N THR A 177 -0.11 -11.78 -33.15
CA THR A 177 -0.62 -11.26 -31.87
C THR A 177 0.39 -10.26 -31.33
N LYS A 178 -0.08 -9.05 -31.00
CA LYS A 178 0.71 -8.08 -30.24
C LYS A 178 0.94 -8.69 -28.86
N GLY A 179 2.03 -9.42 -28.70
CA GLY A 179 2.33 -10.15 -27.47
C GLY A 179 2.87 -9.23 -26.38
N THR A 180 2.41 -9.46 -25.19
CA THR A 180 3.11 -9.18 -23.95
C THR A 180 4.33 -10.08 -23.86
N PRO A 181 5.37 -9.71 -23.11
CA PRO A 181 6.44 -10.64 -22.76
C PRO A 181 5.87 -11.92 -22.14
N LYS A 182 6.63 -12.99 -22.23
CA LYS A 182 6.26 -14.29 -21.69
C LYS A 182 6.18 -14.17 -20.16
N PHE A 183 4.98 -14.26 -19.60
CA PHE A 183 4.72 -14.41 -18.19
C PHE A 183 3.96 -15.72 -17.97
N THR A 184 4.33 -16.46 -16.97
CA THR A 184 3.52 -17.57 -16.48
C THR A 184 2.70 -17.09 -15.28
N PHE A 185 1.44 -17.49 -15.22
CA PHE A 185 0.60 -17.27 -14.06
C PHE A 185 0.90 -18.37 -13.02
N LYS A 186 1.08 -17.98 -11.78
CA LYS A 186 0.98 -18.95 -10.69
C LYS A 186 -0.45 -19.45 -10.64
N HIS A 187 -0.65 -20.73 -10.89
CA HIS A 187 -1.93 -21.34 -10.61
C HIS A 187 -2.14 -21.32 -9.10
N ILE A 188 -3.13 -20.54 -8.65
CA ILE A 188 -3.69 -20.70 -7.33
C ILE A 188 -4.55 -21.96 -7.41
N THR A 189 -4.03 -23.08 -6.89
CA THR A 189 -4.79 -24.31 -6.65
C THR A 189 -5.66 -24.11 -5.42
#